data_bcbbe62dbfbdd093028688dbebe100ee
#
_entry.id   bcbbe62dbfbdd093028688dbebe100ee
#
_cell.length_a   1.000
_cell.length_b   1.000
_cell.length_c   1.000
_cell.angle_alpha   90.00
_cell.angle_beta   90.00
_cell.angle_gamma   90.00
#
_symmetry.space_group_name_H-M   'P 1'
#
loop_
_entity.id
_entity.type
_entity.pdbx_description
1 polymer ?
#
loop_
_entity_poly.entity_id
_entity_poly.type
_entity_poly.pdbx_seq_one_letter_code
_entity_poly.pdbx_strand_id
1 'polypeptide(L)'
;MSASPTSGATTYIDYSRDRIGWFFGISGGQLAFLATGCLPIFWAINRAAWLSALMLLATWVAVALVTVVPVHGRSATGWMLASISHALGGLMGWTAFRAKASEGAAEDLETPDLPGVLQGVQIHDGPPHGSALQRVAIIQDHATKCWAVTAAMVHPGIGMEAVEERRRYGEALSALIDVASRTEKIEEILFVVRTVPEDGAERELWVQNHTRPDAPPLARQINADLANGLTQASVRTEQFVTLVVPESRIARSAKESGGGLEGRCRELYLLMGEVEAHLRGAMGMTSLNWLTSPELALACRTGFAPGCLLYTSDAADE
;
A
#
# COMPACT_ATOMS: atom_id res chain seq x y z
N MET A 1 -46.79 15.97 11.09
CA MET A 1 -45.64 15.31 11.69
C MET A 1 -44.78 14.79 10.54
N SER A 2 -43.82 15.59 10.10
CA SER A 2 -42.85 15.22 9.06
C SER A 2 -41.74 14.37 9.68
N ALA A 3 -41.62 13.13 9.26
CA ALA A 3 -40.50 12.28 9.62
C ALA A 3 -39.24 12.87 8.99
N SER A 4 -38.29 13.29 9.81
CA SER A 4 -36.94 13.64 9.39
C SER A 4 -36.28 12.44 8.74
N PRO A 5 -35.61 12.57 7.60
CA PRO A 5 -34.84 11.46 7.05
C PRO A 5 -33.70 11.14 8.02
N THR A 6 -33.72 9.94 8.58
CA THR A 6 -32.59 9.35 9.29
C THR A 6 -31.39 9.40 8.35
N SER A 7 -30.43 10.30 8.64
CA SER A 7 -29.14 10.30 7.95
C SER A 7 -28.44 9.02 8.31
N GLY A 8 -28.63 7.97 7.51
CA GLY A 8 -27.87 6.74 7.60
C GLY A 8 -26.41 7.11 7.43
N ALA A 9 -25.54 6.64 8.32
CA ALA A 9 -24.11 6.71 8.15
C ALA A 9 -23.81 6.18 6.75
N THR A 10 -23.16 7.01 5.92
CA THR A 10 -22.77 6.63 4.57
C THR A 10 -21.72 5.54 4.71
N THR A 11 -22.12 4.30 4.55
CA THR A 11 -21.22 3.16 4.60
C THR A 11 -20.66 2.99 3.20
N TYR A 12 -19.38 3.31 3.03
CA TYR A 12 -18.65 3.03 1.80
C TYR A 12 -18.30 1.54 1.78
N ILE A 13 -19.24 0.72 1.29
CA ILE A 13 -19.01 -0.71 1.08
C ILE A 13 -18.64 -0.87 -0.40
N ASP A 14 -17.53 -1.55 -0.66
CA ASP A 14 -17.10 -1.94 -2.01
C ASP A 14 -16.71 -0.77 -2.94
N TYR A 15 -15.75 0.03 -2.53
CA TYR A 15 -15.07 0.90 -3.49
C TYR A 15 -14.08 0.07 -4.31
N SER A 16 -14.60 -0.70 -5.25
CA SER A 16 -13.76 -1.26 -6.31
C SER A 16 -13.40 -0.14 -7.28
N ARG A 17 -12.13 0.02 -7.54
CA ARG A 17 -11.65 0.93 -8.60
C ARG A 17 -12.12 0.39 -9.92
N ASP A 18 -13.25 0.87 -10.42
CA ASP A 18 -13.68 0.57 -11.76
C ASP A 18 -12.63 1.12 -12.72
N ARG A 19 -11.83 0.22 -13.28
CA ARG A 19 -11.02 0.56 -14.44
C ARG A 19 -12.00 0.85 -15.56
N ILE A 20 -12.32 2.13 -15.74
CA ILE A 20 -13.11 2.61 -16.86
C ILE A 20 -12.27 2.34 -18.11
N GLY A 21 -12.42 1.14 -18.67
CA GLY A 21 -11.89 0.84 -19.99
C GLY A 21 -12.69 1.64 -21.04
N TRP A 22 -12.10 1.88 -22.20
CA TRP A 22 -12.68 2.64 -23.30
C TRP A 22 -14.08 2.14 -23.72
N PHE A 23 -14.36 0.83 -23.61
CA PHE A 23 -15.64 0.19 -23.87
C PHE A 23 -15.84 -0.97 -22.89
N PHE A 24 -16.83 -0.93 -22.03
CA PHE A 24 -17.19 -2.02 -21.10
C PHE A 24 -16.00 -2.61 -20.30
N GLY A 25 -15.00 -1.81 -19.97
CA GLY A 25 -13.82 -2.30 -19.24
C GLY A 25 -12.74 -2.96 -20.10
N ILE A 26 -12.88 -2.95 -21.43
CA ILE A 26 -11.92 -3.54 -22.38
C ILE A 26 -10.76 -2.57 -22.62
N SER A 27 -9.52 -3.07 -22.56
CA SER A 27 -8.35 -2.24 -22.88
C SER A 27 -8.28 -1.93 -24.38
N GLY A 28 -7.68 -0.79 -24.76
CA GLY A 28 -7.51 -0.41 -26.16
C GLY A 28 -6.79 -1.47 -27.01
N GLY A 29 -5.83 -2.20 -26.42
CA GLY A 29 -5.13 -3.30 -27.06
C GLY A 29 -6.04 -4.50 -27.35
N GLN A 30 -6.92 -4.86 -26.42
CA GLN A 30 -7.91 -5.93 -26.61
C GLN A 30 -8.91 -5.56 -27.71
N LEU A 31 -9.35 -4.29 -27.74
CA LEU A 31 -10.24 -3.80 -28.78
C LEU A 31 -9.58 -3.88 -30.16
N ALA A 32 -8.33 -3.45 -30.29
CA ALA A 32 -7.57 -3.52 -31.53
C ALA A 32 -7.39 -4.98 -32.01
N PHE A 33 -7.09 -5.89 -31.06
CA PHE A 33 -6.98 -7.33 -31.36
C PHE A 33 -8.29 -7.91 -31.89
N LEU A 34 -9.42 -7.60 -31.24
CA LEU A 34 -10.75 -8.06 -31.69
C LEU A 34 -11.13 -7.45 -33.04
N ALA A 35 -10.84 -6.17 -33.28
CA ALA A 35 -11.10 -5.52 -34.55
C ALA A 35 -10.28 -6.14 -35.70
N THR A 36 -9.00 -6.44 -35.45
CA THR A 36 -8.13 -7.09 -36.41
C THR A 36 -8.62 -8.53 -36.74
N GLY A 37 -9.13 -9.24 -35.73
CA GLY A 37 -9.70 -10.56 -35.88
C GLY A 37 -10.97 -10.63 -36.77
N CYS A 38 -11.65 -9.49 -37.01
CA CYS A 38 -12.78 -9.45 -37.95
C CYS A 38 -12.36 -9.42 -39.40
N LEU A 39 -11.12 -9.05 -39.76
CA LEU A 39 -10.65 -8.91 -41.12
C LEU A 39 -10.77 -10.22 -41.95
N PRO A 40 -10.34 -11.40 -41.46
CA PRO A 40 -10.46 -12.63 -42.19
C PRO A 40 -11.92 -13.06 -42.42
N ILE A 41 -12.85 -12.67 -41.52
CA ILE A 41 -14.27 -12.94 -41.65
C ILE A 41 -14.83 -12.13 -42.83
N PHE A 42 -14.54 -10.84 -42.91
CA PHE A 42 -14.96 -9.99 -44.03
C PHE A 42 -14.36 -10.47 -45.37
N TRP A 43 -13.11 -10.93 -45.35
CA TRP A 43 -12.46 -11.45 -46.54
C TRP A 43 -13.12 -12.77 -47.04
N ALA A 44 -13.51 -13.66 -46.12
CA ALA A 44 -14.24 -14.89 -46.47
C ALA A 44 -15.64 -14.59 -47.02
N ILE A 45 -16.35 -13.63 -46.47
CA ILE A 45 -17.68 -13.16 -46.96
C ILE A 45 -17.54 -12.59 -48.35
N ASN A 46 -16.52 -11.74 -48.60
CA ASN A 46 -16.30 -11.14 -49.91
C ASN A 46 -15.99 -12.17 -51.02
N ARG A 47 -15.45 -13.34 -50.63
CA ARG A 47 -15.22 -14.46 -51.53
C ARG A 47 -16.42 -15.43 -51.67
N ALA A 48 -17.56 -15.09 -51.09
CA ALA A 48 -18.76 -15.92 -51.01
C ALA A 48 -18.52 -17.33 -50.41
N ALA A 49 -17.45 -17.47 -49.59
CA ALA A 49 -17.10 -18.73 -48.94
C ALA A 49 -17.84 -18.85 -47.59
N TRP A 50 -19.15 -19.08 -47.64
CA TRP A 50 -20.06 -19.01 -46.49
C TRP A 50 -19.71 -19.98 -45.38
N LEU A 51 -19.27 -21.21 -45.70
CA LEU A 51 -18.87 -22.21 -44.70
C LEU A 51 -17.61 -21.74 -43.92
N SER A 52 -16.63 -21.21 -44.65
CA SER A 52 -15.40 -20.67 -44.05
C SER A 52 -15.68 -19.42 -43.19
N ALA A 53 -16.59 -18.55 -43.65
CA ALA A 53 -17.00 -17.37 -42.89
C ALA A 53 -17.68 -17.77 -41.58
N LEU A 54 -18.54 -18.78 -41.59
CA LEU A 54 -19.22 -19.28 -40.39
C LEU A 54 -18.24 -19.91 -39.40
N MET A 55 -17.28 -20.69 -39.87
CA MET A 55 -16.23 -21.28 -39.02
C MET A 55 -15.33 -20.21 -38.40
N LEU A 56 -14.91 -19.20 -39.18
CA LEU A 56 -14.12 -18.05 -38.69
C LEU A 56 -14.89 -17.22 -37.69
N LEU A 57 -16.19 -17.00 -37.92
CA LEU A 57 -17.05 -16.26 -36.98
C LEU A 57 -17.18 -17.03 -35.64
N ALA A 58 -17.43 -18.35 -35.70
CA ALA A 58 -17.51 -19.17 -34.49
C ALA A 58 -16.20 -19.12 -33.68
N THR A 59 -15.06 -19.26 -34.39
CA THR A 59 -13.74 -19.13 -33.75
C THR A 59 -13.51 -17.73 -33.14
N TRP A 60 -13.89 -16.69 -33.90
CA TRP A 60 -13.75 -15.31 -33.41
C TRP A 60 -14.63 -15.05 -32.17
N VAL A 61 -15.87 -15.55 -32.15
CA VAL A 61 -16.76 -15.42 -30.97
C VAL A 61 -16.16 -16.15 -29.77
N ALA A 62 -15.58 -17.32 -29.92
CA ALA A 62 -14.91 -18.06 -28.87
C ALA A 62 -13.71 -17.25 -28.32
N VAL A 63 -12.89 -16.70 -29.22
CA VAL A 63 -11.75 -15.83 -28.83
C VAL A 63 -12.22 -14.54 -28.14
N ALA A 64 -13.29 -13.94 -28.64
CA ALA A 64 -13.87 -12.73 -28.02
C ALA A 64 -14.37 -13.01 -26.60
N LEU A 65 -15.08 -14.12 -26.39
CA LEU A 65 -15.54 -14.55 -25.07
C LEU A 65 -14.37 -14.74 -24.11
N VAL A 66 -13.33 -15.46 -24.55
CA VAL A 66 -12.12 -15.68 -23.73
C VAL A 66 -11.39 -14.37 -23.43
N THR A 67 -11.40 -13.40 -24.35
CA THR A 67 -10.69 -12.12 -24.17
C THR A 67 -11.45 -11.15 -23.26
N VAL A 68 -12.79 -11.15 -23.34
CA VAL A 68 -13.65 -10.17 -22.66
C VAL A 68 -14.08 -10.64 -21.27
N VAL A 69 -14.38 -11.95 -21.11
CA VAL A 69 -14.88 -12.47 -19.84
C VAL A 69 -13.78 -12.49 -18.78
N PRO A 70 -13.92 -11.75 -17.69
CA PRO A 70 -12.91 -11.75 -16.61
C PRO A 70 -13.07 -13.03 -15.78
N VAL A 71 -11.98 -13.78 -15.63
CA VAL A 71 -11.89 -14.92 -14.71
C VAL A 71 -11.03 -14.50 -13.52
N HIS A 72 -11.60 -14.51 -12.31
CA HIS A 72 -10.92 -14.08 -11.07
C HIS A 72 -10.27 -12.69 -11.17
N GLY A 73 -11.00 -11.73 -11.74
CA GLY A 73 -10.56 -10.32 -11.82
C GLY A 73 -9.51 -10.02 -12.90
N ARG A 74 -9.15 -11.01 -13.75
CA ARG A 74 -8.25 -10.85 -14.90
C ARG A 74 -8.84 -11.43 -16.14
N SER A 75 -8.57 -10.83 -17.31
CA SER A 75 -8.94 -11.42 -18.59
C SER A 75 -8.15 -12.72 -18.84
N ALA A 76 -8.74 -13.68 -19.57
CA ALA A 76 -8.04 -14.94 -19.88
C ALA A 76 -6.74 -14.71 -20.68
N THR A 77 -6.69 -13.66 -21.51
CA THR A 77 -5.44 -13.21 -22.17
C THR A 77 -4.39 -12.75 -21.15
N GLY A 78 -4.78 -12.05 -20.08
CA GLY A 78 -3.89 -11.68 -18.99
C GLY A 78 -3.34 -12.90 -18.25
N TRP A 79 -4.18 -13.92 -18.04
CA TRP A 79 -3.76 -15.20 -17.47
C TRP A 79 -2.78 -15.94 -18.36
N MET A 80 -3.06 -16.00 -19.65
CA MET A 80 -2.20 -16.68 -20.63
C MET A 80 -0.83 -16.01 -20.74
N LEU A 81 -0.79 -14.68 -20.83
CA LEU A 81 0.46 -13.91 -20.83
C LEU A 81 1.25 -14.10 -19.53
N ALA A 82 0.59 -14.07 -18.38
CA ALA A 82 1.24 -14.32 -17.09
C ALA A 82 1.79 -15.75 -17.00
N SER A 83 1.05 -16.76 -17.50
CA SER A 83 1.51 -18.14 -17.51
C SER A 83 2.70 -18.34 -18.44
N ILE A 84 2.68 -17.73 -19.63
CA ILE A 84 3.79 -17.78 -20.57
C ILE A 84 5.02 -17.09 -20.00
N SER A 85 4.85 -15.87 -19.41
CA SER A 85 5.95 -15.15 -18.79
C SER A 85 6.54 -15.91 -17.60
N HIS A 86 5.69 -16.59 -16.80
CA HIS A 86 6.14 -17.42 -15.70
C HIS A 86 6.92 -18.65 -16.19
N ALA A 87 6.43 -19.33 -17.24
CA ALA A 87 7.11 -20.48 -17.83
C ALA A 87 8.47 -20.08 -18.43
N LEU A 88 8.51 -18.97 -19.17
CA LEU A 88 9.75 -18.41 -19.72
C LEU A 88 10.70 -17.96 -18.58
N GLY A 89 10.16 -17.33 -17.53
CA GLY A 89 10.92 -16.95 -16.36
C GLY A 89 11.53 -18.13 -15.62
N GLY A 90 10.79 -19.26 -15.56
CA GLY A 90 11.30 -20.52 -15.01
C GLY A 90 12.47 -21.09 -15.82
N LEU A 91 12.38 -21.04 -17.14
CA LEU A 91 13.46 -21.48 -18.04
C LEU A 91 14.69 -20.56 -17.97
N MET A 92 14.48 -19.26 -17.77
CA MET A 92 15.56 -18.25 -17.70
C MET A 92 16.07 -18.01 -16.26
N GLY A 93 15.46 -18.63 -15.24
CA GLY A 93 15.85 -18.51 -13.85
C GLY A 93 15.32 -17.25 -13.14
N TRP A 94 14.45 -16.43 -13.76
CA TRP A 94 13.89 -15.22 -13.15
C TRP A 94 12.89 -15.49 -12.02
N THR A 95 12.35 -16.70 -11.96
CA THR A 95 11.38 -17.09 -10.92
C THR A 95 12.05 -17.49 -9.61
N ALA A 96 13.36 -17.66 -9.59
CA ALA A 96 14.13 -17.97 -8.39
C ALA A 96 14.76 -16.70 -7.83
N PHE A 97 14.26 -16.23 -6.71
CA PHE A 97 14.88 -15.12 -5.98
C PHE A 97 16.13 -15.63 -5.25
N ARG A 98 17.25 -14.92 -5.45
CA ARG A 98 18.49 -15.10 -4.68
C ARG A 98 18.89 -13.73 -4.15
N ALA A 99 19.00 -13.63 -2.83
CA ALA A 99 19.47 -12.40 -2.21
C ALA A 99 20.91 -12.09 -2.62
N LYS A 100 21.22 -10.85 -2.95
CA LYS A 100 22.59 -10.39 -3.29
C LYS A 100 23.59 -10.76 -2.20
N ALA A 101 23.19 -10.67 -0.94
CA ALA A 101 23.99 -11.09 0.20
C ALA A 101 24.36 -12.58 0.14
N SER A 102 23.51 -13.45 -0.41
CA SER A 102 23.79 -14.88 -0.58
C SER A 102 24.77 -15.17 -1.73
N GLU A 103 24.94 -14.23 -2.66
CA GLU A 103 25.88 -14.31 -3.78
C GLU A 103 27.23 -13.66 -3.47
N GLY A 104 27.40 -13.10 -2.26
CA GLY A 104 28.66 -12.46 -1.84
C GLY A 104 28.85 -11.03 -2.36
N ALA A 105 27.83 -10.43 -2.97
CA ALA A 105 27.85 -9.06 -3.46
C ALA A 105 27.58 -8.06 -2.32
N ALA A 106 28.44 -8.06 -1.29
CA ALA A 106 28.30 -7.19 -0.11
C ALA A 106 28.51 -5.69 -0.44
N GLU A 107 29.11 -5.37 -1.59
CA GLU A 107 29.42 -3.99 -1.97
C GLU A 107 28.21 -3.19 -2.49
N ASP A 108 27.08 -3.86 -2.82
CA ASP A 108 25.89 -3.22 -3.43
C ASP A 108 24.67 -3.31 -2.49
N LEU A 109 24.89 -3.18 -1.18
CA LEU A 109 23.84 -3.20 -0.15
C LEU A 109 23.01 -1.90 -0.09
N GLU A 110 23.43 -0.84 -0.81
CA GLU A 110 22.69 0.43 -0.84
C GLU A 110 21.33 0.32 -1.55
N THR A 111 21.16 -0.68 -2.42
CA THR A 111 19.88 -0.91 -3.08
C THR A 111 19.14 -2.09 -2.44
N PRO A 112 17.90 -1.89 -1.97
CA PRO A 112 17.13 -2.96 -1.37
C PRO A 112 16.94 -4.10 -2.36
N ASP A 113 17.22 -5.31 -1.89
CA ASP A 113 17.06 -6.54 -2.65
C ASP A 113 15.80 -7.25 -2.17
N LEU A 114 14.67 -6.85 -2.76
CA LEU A 114 13.36 -7.32 -2.37
C LEU A 114 12.82 -8.33 -3.38
N PRO A 115 12.16 -9.42 -2.93
CA PRO A 115 11.68 -10.46 -3.82
C PRO A 115 10.40 -10.10 -4.56
N GLY A 116 10.24 -10.66 -5.75
CA GLY A 116 8.99 -10.68 -6.51
C GLY A 116 8.48 -9.30 -6.89
N VAL A 117 7.27 -8.96 -6.48
CA VAL A 117 6.62 -7.68 -6.82
C VAL A 117 7.30 -6.48 -6.17
N LEU A 118 8.07 -6.70 -5.12
CA LEU A 118 8.79 -5.64 -4.42
C LEU A 118 10.16 -5.33 -5.05
N GLN A 119 10.61 -6.10 -6.04
CA GLN A 119 11.91 -5.89 -6.70
C GLN A 119 12.04 -4.49 -7.31
N GLY A 120 10.92 -3.88 -7.72
CA GLY A 120 10.88 -2.53 -8.26
C GLY A 120 10.78 -1.42 -7.20
N VAL A 121 10.75 -1.77 -5.91
CA VAL A 121 10.60 -0.79 -4.82
C VAL A 121 11.97 -0.36 -4.34
N GLN A 122 12.20 0.95 -4.35
CA GLN A 122 13.41 1.59 -3.82
C GLN A 122 13.01 2.58 -2.72
N ILE A 123 13.79 2.62 -1.65
CA ILE A 123 13.57 3.53 -0.51
C ILE A 123 14.71 4.55 -0.52
N HIS A 124 14.34 5.83 -0.44
CA HIS A 124 15.25 6.94 -0.37
C HIS A 124 15.06 7.72 0.93
N ASP A 125 16.14 8.21 1.50
CA ASP A 125 16.06 9.17 2.59
C ASP A 125 15.80 10.56 2.03
N GLY A 126 14.66 11.13 2.37
CA GLY A 126 14.31 12.48 1.98
C GLY A 126 15.19 13.54 2.66
N PRO A 127 15.14 14.81 2.21
CA PRO A 127 15.78 15.91 2.92
C PRO A 127 15.20 16.07 4.34
N PRO A 128 15.94 16.69 5.28
CA PRO A 128 15.44 16.93 6.64
C PRO A 128 14.09 17.66 6.63
N HIS A 129 13.13 17.15 7.39
CA HIS A 129 11.77 17.66 7.46
C HIS A 129 11.30 17.88 8.91
N GLY A 130 10.43 18.87 9.09
CA GLY A 130 9.83 19.18 10.39
C GLY A 130 10.82 19.77 11.41
N SER A 131 10.35 19.97 12.64
CA SER A 131 11.14 20.54 13.74
C SER A 131 12.26 19.61 14.22
N ALA A 132 12.08 18.31 14.08
CA ALA A 132 13.07 17.30 14.46
C ALA A 132 14.12 17.03 13.39
N LEU A 133 14.03 17.69 12.21
CA LEU A 133 14.93 17.49 11.08
C LEU A 133 15.06 16.01 10.66
N GLN A 134 14.01 15.25 10.84
CA GLN A 134 13.97 13.82 10.46
C GLN A 134 14.00 13.65 8.94
N ARG A 135 14.66 12.59 8.48
CA ARG A 135 14.66 12.19 7.07
C ARG A 135 13.55 11.18 6.85
N VAL A 136 12.49 11.63 6.18
CA VAL A 136 11.34 10.77 5.87
C VAL A 136 11.72 9.77 4.80
N ALA A 137 11.29 8.52 4.98
CA ALA A 137 11.42 7.48 3.98
C ALA A 137 10.52 7.77 2.77
N ILE A 138 11.14 7.94 1.62
CA ILE A 138 10.46 8.13 0.34
C ILE A 138 10.51 6.82 -0.43
N ILE A 139 9.35 6.25 -0.67
CA ILE A 139 9.21 4.98 -1.37
C ILE A 139 9.02 5.29 -2.86
N GLN A 140 9.86 4.71 -3.70
CA GLN A 140 9.71 4.76 -5.16
C GLN A 140 9.38 3.37 -5.67
N ASP A 141 8.26 3.21 -6.36
CA ASP A 141 7.92 2.00 -7.08
C ASP A 141 8.10 2.21 -8.58
N HIS A 142 9.14 1.60 -9.11
CA HIS A 142 9.48 1.67 -10.53
C HIS A 142 8.49 0.89 -11.41
N ALA A 143 7.82 -0.12 -10.88
CA ALA A 143 6.88 -0.95 -11.62
C ALA A 143 5.57 -0.20 -11.91
N THR A 144 5.04 0.49 -10.91
CA THR A 144 3.83 1.31 -11.03
C THR A 144 4.12 2.76 -11.38
N LYS A 145 5.39 3.18 -11.32
CA LYS A 145 5.84 4.56 -11.50
C LYS A 145 5.19 5.51 -10.49
N CYS A 146 5.13 5.09 -9.25
CA CYS A 146 4.55 5.84 -8.14
C CYS A 146 5.60 6.17 -7.08
N TRP A 147 5.33 7.25 -6.36
CA TRP A 147 6.04 7.65 -5.16
C TRP A 147 5.09 7.52 -3.97
N ALA A 148 5.61 7.11 -2.83
CA ALA A 148 4.80 7.01 -1.64
C ALA A 148 5.55 7.46 -0.39
N VAL A 149 4.78 7.89 0.61
CA VAL A 149 5.25 8.20 1.96
C VAL A 149 4.28 7.60 2.97
N THR A 150 4.81 7.10 4.07
CA THR A 150 4.00 6.43 5.10
C THR A 150 4.18 7.11 6.44
N ALA A 151 3.08 7.31 7.16
CA ALA A 151 3.09 7.75 8.53
C ALA A 151 2.47 6.69 9.46
N ALA A 152 3.07 6.52 10.63
CA ALA A 152 2.40 5.89 11.76
C ALA A 152 1.46 6.90 12.41
N MET A 153 0.27 6.45 12.76
CA MET A 153 -0.74 7.29 13.38
C MET A 153 -1.38 6.60 14.59
N VAL A 154 -1.91 7.41 15.49
CA VAL A 154 -2.67 6.91 16.66
C VAL A 154 -3.99 7.67 16.70
N HIS A 155 -5.06 6.89 16.70
CA HIS A 155 -6.43 7.36 16.91
C HIS A 155 -7.03 6.63 18.10
N PRO A 156 -7.72 7.31 19.02
CA PRO A 156 -8.27 6.67 20.23
C PRO A 156 -9.38 5.64 19.91
N GLY A 157 -9.86 5.62 18.68
CA GLY A 157 -10.97 4.78 18.25
C GLY A 157 -12.30 5.52 18.29
N ILE A 158 -13.34 4.89 17.77
CA ILE A 158 -14.71 5.44 17.70
C ILE A 158 -15.73 4.61 18.45
N GLY A 159 -15.30 3.53 19.11
CA GLY A 159 -16.18 2.52 19.66
C GLY A 159 -17.09 3.01 20.79
N MET A 160 -16.61 3.96 21.59
CA MET A 160 -17.35 4.53 22.73
C MET A 160 -17.81 5.97 22.49
N GLU A 161 -17.59 6.50 21.30
CA GLU A 161 -17.92 7.88 20.97
C GLU A 161 -19.41 8.08 20.70
N ALA A 162 -19.89 9.30 21.01
CA ALA A 162 -21.26 9.71 20.70
C ALA A 162 -21.53 9.66 19.19
N VAL A 163 -22.80 9.47 18.80
CA VAL A 163 -23.21 9.41 17.39
C VAL A 163 -22.77 10.65 16.61
N GLU A 164 -22.87 11.83 17.25
CA GLU A 164 -22.46 13.09 16.60
C GLU A 164 -20.94 13.16 16.35
N GLU A 165 -20.13 12.64 17.26
CA GLU A 165 -18.68 12.62 17.09
C GLU A 165 -18.29 11.65 15.97
N ARG A 166 -18.91 10.47 15.92
CA ARG A 166 -18.72 9.53 14.80
C ARG A 166 -19.12 10.12 13.46
N ARG A 167 -20.20 10.93 13.43
CA ARG A 167 -20.61 11.65 12.23
C ARG A 167 -19.57 12.69 11.81
N ARG A 168 -19.00 13.46 12.75
CA ARG A 168 -17.92 14.41 12.50
C ARG A 168 -16.70 13.75 11.87
N TYR A 169 -16.28 12.61 12.39
CA TYR A 169 -15.16 11.84 11.79
C TYR A 169 -15.47 11.37 10.36
N GLY A 170 -16.71 10.94 10.11
CA GLY A 170 -17.14 10.58 8.75
C GLY A 170 -17.12 11.76 7.78
N GLU A 171 -17.59 12.93 8.23
CA GLU A 171 -17.54 14.19 7.45
C GLU A 171 -16.09 14.62 7.21
N ALA A 172 -15.22 14.48 8.20
CA ALA A 172 -13.80 14.80 8.09
C ALA A 172 -13.07 13.89 7.08
N LEU A 173 -13.37 12.59 7.08
CA LEU A 173 -12.85 11.66 6.09
C LEU A 173 -13.35 12.00 4.69
N SER A 174 -14.62 12.34 4.54
CA SER A 174 -15.19 12.79 3.27
C SER A 174 -14.50 14.05 2.75
N ALA A 175 -14.24 15.02 3.63
CA ALA A 175 -13.52 16.24 3.29
C ALA A 175 -12.07 15.95 2.87
N LEU A 176 -11.37 15.03 3.51
CA LEU A 176 -10.03 14.61 3.12
C LEU A 176 -10.03 14.00 1.71
N ILE A 177 -10.98 13.13 1.42
CA ILE A 177 -11.12 12.51 0.09
C ILE A 177 -11.41 13.57 -0.97
N ASP A 178 -12.29 14.53 -0.67
CA ASP A 178 -12.65 15.62 -1.58
C ASP A 178 -11.42 16.50 -1.89
N VAL A 179 -10.64 16.89 -0.88
CA VAL A 179 -9.40 17.65 -1.06
C VAL A 179 -8.38 16.85 -1.88
N ALA A 180 -8.14 15.59 -1.55
CA ALA A 180 -7.24 14.73 -2.30
C ALA A 180 -7.66 14.58 -3.77
N SER A 181 -8.97 14.46 -4.02
CA SER A 181 -9.54 14.40 -5.37
C SER A 181 -9.34 15.70 -6.16
N ARG A 182 -9.47 16.85 -5.51
CA ARG A 182 -9.30 18.17 -6.18
C ARG A 182 -7.85 18.49 -6.50
N THR A 183 -6.90 18.05 -5.70
CA THR A 183 -5.47 18.26 -5.99
C THR A 183 -5.00 17.49 -7.20
N GLU A 184 -5.72 16.44 -7.62
CA GLU A 184 -5.40 15.52 -8.71
C GLU A 184 -3.99 14.89 -8.62
N LYS A 185 -3.22 15.20 -7.57
CA LYS A 185 -1.86 14.69 -7.37
C LYS A 185 -1.86 13.34 -6.68
N ILE A 186 -2.72 13.16 -5.67
CA ILE A 186 -2.81 11.92 -4.90
C ILE A 186 -3.61 10.89 -5.72
N GLU A 187 -3.06 9.71 -5.88
CA GLU A 187 -3.73 8.60 -6.54
C GLU A 187 -4.49 7.76 -5.53
N GLU A 188 -3.90 7.55 -4.36
CA GLU A 188 -4.43 6.67 -3.35
C GLU A 188 -3.99 7.10 -1.96
N ILE A 189 -4.89 7.01 -1.00
CA ILE A 189 -4.62 7.12 0.43
C ILE A 189 -4.97 5.78 1.05
N LEU A 190 -3.96 5.07 1.53
CA LEU A 190 -4.12 3.75 2.15
C LEU A 190 -4.13 3.91 3.67
N PHE A 191 -5.20 3.47 4.31
CA PHE A 191 -5.26 3.30 5.76
C PHE A 191 -5.08 1.83 6.10
N VAL A 192 -4.04 1.53 6.86
CA VAL A 192 -3.75 0.17 7.32
C VAL A 192 -3.90 0.13 8.83
N VAL A 193 -4.79 -0.71 9.31
CA VAL A 193 -4.93 -1.03 10.73
C VAL A 193 -4.62 -2.50 10.89
N ARG A 194 -3.62 -2.81 11.69
CA ARG A 194 -3.24 -4.21 11.94
C ARG A 194 -3.13 -4.47 13.43
N THR A 195 -3.43 -5.69 13.82
CA THR A 195 -3.22 -6.19 15.16
C THR A 195 -2.06 -7.15 15.13
N VAL A 196 -1.04 -6.89 15.93
CA VAL A 196 0.15 -7.74 16.05
C VAL A 196 0.22 -8.29 17.46
N PRO A 197 0.66 -9.55 17.65
CA PRO A 197 0.93 -10.07 18.97
C PRO A 197 2.04 -9.23 19.62
N GLU A 198 1.87 -8.90 20.88
CA GLU A 198 2.87 -8.21 21.66
C GLU A 198 3.67 -9.27 22.45
N ASP A 199 4.96 -9.38 22.18
CA ASP A 199 5.84 -10.32 22.88
C ASP A 199 6.26 -9.83 24.27
N GLY A 200 5.92 -8.58 24.59
CA GLY A 200 6.25 -7.97 25.89
C GLY A 200 7.69 -7.54 26.06
N ALA A 201 8.55 -7.71 25.05
CA ALA A 201 9.99 -7.42 25.14
C ALA A 201 10.28 -5.94 25.45
N GLU A 202 9.62 -5.02 24.78
CA GLU A 202 9.78 -3.58 25.07
C GLU A 202 9.37 -3.24 26.51
N ARG A 203 8.27 -3.85 26.98
CA ARG A 203 7.81 -3.66 28.35
C ARG A 203 8.80 -4.28 29.35
N GLU A 204 9.33 -5.44 29.04
CA GLU A 204 10.32 -6.11 29.91
C GLU A 204 11.59 -5.28 30.02
N LEU A 205 12.13 -4.77 28.92
CA LEU A 205 13.27 -3.85 28.91
C LEU A 205 12.96 -2.58 29.68
N TRP A 206 11.76 -1.99 29.50
CA TRP A 206 11.35 -0.83 30.25
C TRP A 206 11.30 -1.09 31.77
N VAL A 207 10.69 -2.22 32.17
CA VAL A 207 10.59 -2.64 33.57
C VAL A 207 11.99 -2.88 34.15
N GLN A 208 12.88 -3.56 33.42
CA GLN A 208 14.27 -3.77 33.87
C GLN A 208 15.00 -2.47 34.12
N ASN A 209 14.88 -1.51 33.21
CA ASN A 209 15.55 -0.22 33.31
C ASN A 209 14.96 0.74 34.38
N HIS A 210 13.68 0.53 34.76
CA HIS A 210 12.94 1.42 35.66
C HIS A 210 12.59 0.77 37.00
N THR A 211 12.96 -0.51 37.21
CA THR A 211 12.70 -1.18 38.49
C THR A 211 13.71 -0.70 39.55
N ARG A 212 13.19 -0.19 40.66
CA ARG A 212 14.02 0.20 41.79
C ARG A 212 14.55 -1.04 42.51
N PRO A 213 15.89 -1.11 42.77
CA PRO A 213 16.46 -2.27 43.46
C PRO A 213 15.96 -2.45 44.90
N ASP A 214 15.56 -1.33 45.55
CA ASP A 214 15.05 -1.26 46.91
C ASP A 214 13.52 -1.37 47.04
N ALA A 215 12.84 -1.75 45.94
CA ALA A 215 11.39 -1.92 45.95
C ALA A 215 10.95 -3.02 46.93
N PRO A 216 9.83 -2.83 47.68
CA PRO A 216 9.29 -3.84 48.57
C PRO A 216 9.07 -5.21 47.84
N PRO A 217 9.34 -6.34 48.56
CA PRO A 217 9.20 -7.68 47.93
C PRO A 217 7.82 -7.93 47.34
N LEU A 218 6.75 -7.47 48.00
CA LEU A 218 5.39 -7.60 47.53
C LEU A 218 5.15 -6.84 46.21
N ALA A 219 5.71 -5.63 46.08
CA ALA A 219 5.59 -4.86 44.84
C ALA A 219 6.30 -5.55 43.66
N ARG A 220 7.46 -6.15 43.92
CA ARG A 220 8.18 -6.94 42.88
C ARG A 220 7.40 -8.19 42.47
N GLN A 221 6.78 -8.87 43.44
CA GLN A 221 5.94 -10.02 43.15
C GLN A 221 4.70 -9.65 42.32
N ILE A 222 4.00 -8.58 42.69
CA ILE A 222 2.84 -8.08 41.93
C ILE A 222 3.25 -7.70 40.50
N ASN A 223 4.37 -7.03 40.33
CA ASN A 223 4.85 -6.67 38.97
C ASN A 223 5.23 -7.90 38.14
N ALA A 224 5.82 -8.92 38.74
CA ALA A 224 6.13 -10.17 38.06
C ALA A 224 4.85 -10.93 37.65
N ASP A 225 3.87 -11.01 38.53
CA ASP A 225 2.57 -11.65 38.26
C ASP A 225 1.80 -10.91 37.15
N LEU A 226 1.82 -9.57 37.18
CA LEU A 226 1.25 -8.72 36.11
C LEU A 226 1.99 -8.93 34.78
N ALA A 227 3.32 -8.97 34.79
CA ALA A 227 4.11 -9.17 33.58
C ALA A 227 3.74 -10.52 32.94
N ASN A 228 3.68 -11.61 33.70
CA ASN A 228 3.30 -12.92 33.21
C ASN A 228 1.86 -12.97 32.67
N GLY A 229 0.90 -12.31 33.37
CA GLY A 229 -0.50 -12.26 32.94
C GLY A 229 -0.71 -11.45 31.66
N LEU A 230 0.00 -10.34 31.52
CA LEU A 230 -0.13 -9.44 30.37
C LEU A 230 0.56 -10.01 29.11
N THR A 231 1.70 -10.70 29.25
CA THR A 231 2.47 -11.23 28.11
C THR A 231 1.71 -12.31 27.33
N GLN A 232 0.83 -13.06 28.01
CA GLN A 232 0.13 -14.19 27.39
C GLN A 232 -1.04 -13.82 26.49
N ALA A 233 -1.53 -12.58 26.52
CA ALA A 233 -2.76 -12.18 25.84
C ALA A 233 -2.72 -10.76 25.25
N SER A 234 -1.61 -10.07 25.27
CA SER A 234 -1.56 -8.70 24.76
C SER A 234 -1.39 -8.67 23.25
N VAL A 235 -2.18 -7.81 22.64
CA VAL A 235 -2.09 -7.49 21.22
C VAL A 235 -1.90 -5.98 21.09
N ARG A 236 -1.03 -5.58 20.17
CA ARG A 236 -0.81 -4.18 19.82
C ARG A 236 -1.52 -3.85 18.53
N THR A 237 -2.27 -2.78 18.51
CA THR A 237 -2.87 -2.25 17.29
C THR A 237 -1.97 -1.17 16.72
N GLU A 238 -1.55 -1.37 15.50
CA GLU A 238 -0.74 -0.40 14.75
C GLU A 238 -1.58 0.19 13.61
N GLN A 239 -1.44 1.48 13.40
CA GLN A 239 -2.20 2.21 12.39
C GLN A 239 -1.23 3.00 11.52
N PHE A 240 -1.39 2.87 10.22
CA PHE A 240 -0.56 3.56 9.24
C PHE A 240 -1.42 4.24 8.19
N VAL A 241 -0.95 5.36 7.66
CA VAL A 241 -1.48 5.99 6.47
C VAL A 241 -0.37 6.12 5.45
N THR A 242 -0.64 5.71 4.21
CA THR A 242 0.29 5.83 3.10
C THR A 242 -0.33 6.66 2.00
N LEU A 243 0.39 7.68 1.54
CA LEU A 243 0.02 8.50 0.40
C LEU A 243 0.75 7.99 -0.83
N VAL A 244 0.01 7.70 -1.90
CA VAL A 244 0.56 7.22 -3.17
C VAL A 244 0.33 8.27 -4.24
N VAL A 245 1.40 8.67 -4.92
CA VAL A 245 1.44 9.75 -5.89
C VAL A 245 2.10 9.27 -7.19
N PRO A 246 1.40 9.27 -8.34
CA PRO A 246 2.01 8.92 -9.61
C PRO A 246 3.06 9.94 -10.04
N GLU A 247 4.19 9.44 -10.56
CA GLU A 247 5.27 10.27 -11.12
C GLU A 247 4.73 11.29 -12.15
N SER A 248 3.80 10.86 -13.00
CA SER A 248 3.23 11.72 -14.05
C SER A 248 2.52 12.98 -13.52
N ARG A 249 2.02 12.93 -12.29
CA ARG A 249 1.27 14.05 -11.69
C ARG A 249 2.15 15.06 -10.98
N ILE A 250 3.36 14.65 -10.57
CA ILE A 250 4.30 15.53 -9.86
C ILE A 250 5.54 15.87 -10.68
N ALA A 251 5.80 15.21 -11.80
CA ALA A 251 7.03 15.39 -12.58
C ALA A 251 7.28 16.85 -13.00
N ARG A 252 6.23 17.58 -13.37
CA ARG A 252 6.35 18.98 -13.77
C ARG A 252 6.68 19.89 -12.60
N SER A 253 5.90 19.82 -11.52
CA SER A 253 6.11 20.64 -10.33
C SER A 253 7.43 20.27 -9.62
N ALA A 254 7.80 19.00 -9.59
CA ALA A 254 9.09 18.55 -9.08
C ALA A 254 10.25 19.15 -9.88
N LYS A 255 10.13 19.28 -11.21
CA LYS A 255 11.15 19.94 -12.04
C LYS A 255 11.28 21.42 -11.73
N GLU A 256 10.16 22.10 -11.49
CA GLU A 256 10.11 23.51 -11.09
C GLU A 256 10.68 23.71 -9.66
N SER A 257 10.54 22.72 -8.78
CA SER A 257 11.01 22.71 -7.39
C SER A 257 12.49 22.27 -7.22
N GLY A 258 13.26 22.18 -8.29
CA GLY A 258 14.69 21.83 -8.26
C GLY A 258 15.04 20.53 -8.98
N GLY A 259 14.05 19.77 -9.41
CA GLY A 259 14.26 18.52 -10.17
C GLY A 259 14.82 17.36 -9.34
N GLY A 260 15.07 16.24 -10.00
CA GLY A 260 15.66 15.07 -9.36
C GLY A 260 14.82 14.50 -8.22
N LEU A 261 15.46 13.82 -7.29
CA LEU A 261 14.84 13.29 -6.08
C LEU A 261 14.38 14.42 -5.15
N GLU A 262 15.19 15.45 -4.98
CA GLU A 262 14.91 16.56 -4.06
C GLU A 262 13.61 17.32 -4.43
N GLY A 263 13.42 17.60 -5.71
CA GLY A 263 12.19 18.26 -6.18
C GLY A 263 10.95 17.40 -5.93
N ARG A 264 11.05 16.08 -6.09
CA ARG A 264 9.95 15.14 -5.76
C ARG A 264 9.66 15.08 -4.27
N CYS A 265 10.71 15.06 -3.45
CA CYS A 265 10.55 15.11 -1.99
C CYS A 265 9.83 16.38 -1.54
N ARG A 266 10.16 17.53 -2.11
CA ARG A 266 9.49 18.80 -1.79
C ARG A 266 8.00 18.75 -2.10
N GLU A 267 7.63 18.20 -3.26
CA GLU A 267 6.22 18.02 -3.63
C GLU A 267 5.48 17.08 -2.68
N LEU A 268 6.12 15.95 -2.33
CA LEU A 268 5.54 15.02 -1.36
C LEU A 268 5.38 15.68 0.02
N TYR A 269 6.34 16.48 0.47
CA TYR A 269 6.26 17.17 1.76
C TYR A 269 5.13 18.20 1.81
N LEU A 270 4.81 18.85 0.71
CA LEU A 270 3.63 19.73 0.62
C LEU A 270 2.34 18.92 0.81
N LEU A 271 2.22 17.78 0.11
CA LEU A 271 1.06 16.90 0.24
C LEU A 271 0.95 16.28 1.62
N MET A 272 2.08 15.90 2.22
CA MET A 272 2.14 15.42 3.61
C MET A 272 1.59 16.45 4.58
N GLY A 273 2.01 17.71 4.46
CA GLY A 273 1.53 18.79 5.32
C GLY A 273 0.03 19.04 5.19
N GLU A 274 -0.50 18.99 3.97
CA GLU A 274 -1.93 19.15 3.70
C GLU A 274 -2.75 18.01 4.32
N VAL A 275 -2.37 16.77 4.07
CA VAL A 275 -3.04 15.59 4.63
C VAL A 275 -2.90 15.53 6.16
N GLU A 276 -1.72 15.84 6.71
CA GLU A 276 -1.51 15.89 8.15
C GLU A 276 -2.43 16.90 8.84
N ALA A 277 -2.61 18.08 8.25
CA ALA A 277 -3.50 19.10 8.80
C ALA A 277 -4.95 18.58 8.90
N HIS A 278 -5.43 17.84 7.89
CA HIS A 278 -6.76 17.21 7.92
C HIS A 278 -6.86 16.08 8.95
N LEU A 279 -5.85 15.21 9.01
CA LEU A 279 -5.83 14.07 9.93
C LEU A 279 -5.80 14.53 11.40
N ARG A 280 -4.94 15.48 11.74
CA ARG A 280 -4.84 16.01 13.11
C ARG A 280 -6.04 16.87 13.48
N GLY A 281 -6.46 17.77 12.59
CA GLY A 281 -7.51 18.73 12.87
C GLY A 281 -8.90 18.14 12.89
N ALA A 282 -9.34 17.57 11.78
CA ALA A 282 -10.72 17.16 11.61
C ALA A 282 -10.98 15.71 12.05
N MET A 283 -10.01 14.80 11.87
CA MET A 283 -10.14 13.40 12.22
C MET A 283 -9.64 13.07 13.63
N GLY A 284 -9.12 14.04 14.39
CA GLY A 284 -8.75 13.86 15.80
C GLY A 284 -7.60 12.87 16.03
N MET A 285 -6.67 12.72 15.08
CA MET A 285 -5.47 11.91 15.29
C MET A 285 -4.61 12.51 16.39
N THR A 286 -4.35 11.73 17.43
CA THR A 286 -3.57 12.18 18.60
C THR A 286 -2.07 12.21 18.30
N SER A 287 -1.61 11.30 17.44
CA SER A 287 -0.22 11.26 16.99
C SER A 287 -0.18 10.92 15.49
N LEU A 288 0.72 11.57 14.80
CA LEU A 288 1.05 11.26 13.42
C LEU A 288 2.54 11.50 13.24
N ASN A 289 3.27 10.47 12.86
CA ASN A 289 4.72 10.49 12.67
C ASN A 289 5.06 9.90 11.31
N TRP A 290 5.66 10.72 10.43
CA TRP A 290 6.15 10.27 9.13
C TRP A 290 7.37 9.40 9.32
N LEU A 291 7.34 8.18 8.80
CA LEU A 291 8.34 7.17 9.08
C LEU A 291 9.68 7.51 8.41
N THR A 292 10.74 7.31 9.15
CA THR A 292 12.11 7.23 8.63
C THR A 292 12.36 5.86 8.01
N SER A 293 13.46 5.71 7.25
CA SER A 293 13.79 4.42 6.60
C SER A 293 13.92 3.25 7.59
N PRO A 294 14.56 3.41 8.77
CA PRO A 294 14.58 2.36 9.80
C PRO A 294 13.19 2.03 10.37
N GLU A 295 12.39 3.05 10.67
CA GLU A 295 11.02 2.86 11.18
C GLU A 295 10.12 2.17 10.16
N LEU A 296 10.24 2.52 8.87
CA LEU A 296 9.52 1.85 7.78
C LEU A 296 9.94 0.39 7.65
N ALA A 297 11.25 0.11 7.72
CA ALA A 297 11.77 -1.24 7.70
C ALA A 297 11.23 -2.07 8.88
N LEU A 298 11.21 -1.50 10.08
CA LEU A 298 10.63 -2.11 11.27
C LEU A 298 9.14 -2.38 11.08
N ALA A 299 8.38 -1.41 10.57
CA ALA A 299 6.96 -1.58 10.30
C ALA A 299 6.69 -2.71 9.30
N CYS A 300 7.46 -2.78 8.20
CA CYS A 300 7.37 -3.88 7.24
C CYS A 300 7.72 -5.22 7.88
N ARG A 301 8.81 -5.28 8.61
CA ARG A 301 9.28 -6.50 9.28
C ARG A 301 8.27 -7.03 10.29
N THR A 302 7.73 -6.17 11.15
CA THR A 302 6.68 -6.54 12.10
C THR A 302 5.44 -7.09 11.39
N GLY A 303 5.14 -6.61 10.18
CA GLY A 303 4.04 -7.13 9.36
C GLY A 303 4.26 -8.54 8.86
N PHE A 304 5.50 -8.89 8.50
CA PHE A 304 5.85 -10.22 7.98
C PHE A 304 6.18 -11.22 9.10
N ALA A 305 6.82 -10.76 10.18
CA ALA A 305 7.30 -11.62 11.27
C ALA A 305 7.14 -10.91 12.62
N PRO A 306 5.91 -10.83 13.15
CA PRO A 306 5.61 -10.07 14.37
C PRO A 306 6.32 -10.58 15.62
N GLY A 307 6.72 -11.86 15.67
CA GLY A 307 7.44 -12.45 16.80
C GLY A 307 8.97 -12.28 16.76
N CYS A 308 9.52 -11.57 15.76
CA CYS A 308 10.98 -11.44 15.58
C CYS A 308 11.55 -10.11 16.09
N LEU A 309 10.84 -9.34 16.92
CA LEU A 309 11.32 -8.06 17.43
C LEU A 309 12.54 -8.20 18.35
N LEU A 310 12.64 -9.30 19.09
CA LEU A 310 13.74 -9.59 20.03
C LEU A 310 15.12 -9.83 19.37
N TYR A 311 15.14 -10.36 18.13
CA TYR A 311 16.41 -10.72 17.48
C TYR A 311 17.12 -9.58 16.75
N THR A 312 16.63 -8.36 16.84
CA THR A 312 17.10 -7.26 15.99
C THR A 312 17.79 -6.11 16.68
N SER A 313 17.67 -5.98 17.99
CA SER A 313 18.47 -5.01 18.74
C SER A 313 19.91 -5.50 18.93
N ASP A 314 20.10 -6.80 19.09
CA ASP A 314 21.44 -7.37 19.35
C ASP A 314 22.33 -7.46 18.09
N ALA A 315 21.73 -7.54 16.90
CA ALA A 315 22.50 -7.61 15.64
C ALA A 315 22.94 -6.24 15.08
N ALA A 316 22.48 -5.14 15.66
CA ALA A 316 22.89 -3.79 15.28
C ALA A 316 24.01 -3.23 16.16
N ASP A 317 24.32 -3.89 17.27
CA ASP A 317 25.35 -3.49 18.24
C ASP A 317 26.63 -4.34 18.17
N GLU A 318 26.70 -5.36 17.27
CA GLU A 318 27.91 -6.10 16.91
C GLU A 318 28.43 -5.61 15.53
#